data_8e21464007697faa13d6a763de9374a6
#
_entry.id   8e21464007697faa13d6a763de9374a6
#
_cell.length_a   1.000
_cell.length_b   1.000
_cell.length_c   1.000
_cell.angle_alpha   90.00
_cell.angle_beta   90.00
_cell.angle_gamma   90.00
#
_symmetry.space_group_name_H-M   'P 1'
#
loop_
_entity.id
_entity.type
_entity.pdbx_description
1 polymer ?
#
loop_
_entity_poly.entity_id
_entity_poly.type
_entity_poly.pdbx_seq_one_letter_code
_entity_poly.pdbx_strand_id
1 'polypeptide(L)'
;MGEELRRLSQQPVVVVPVNKLDWLLTVFPFGWARILDRVATAVQALVAASATGKVTLIGHSSGGIMLRLFLADGPFEQRHYRGRERADTLVMLGSPHTAIKATPLRRLVAEQLPGAWFGRPSERHPVRYVSVAGDLPLQDPGVTSTARRLAPTAYRNSTGRSDDRGDGLVPVSAALLAGSETLVLQGVAHGGAFGSRWYGSPDVVQLWWRQLVQPSRSDRPA
;
A
#
# COMPACT_ATOMS: atom_id res chain seq x y z
N MET A 1 10.15 -4.12 9.39
CA MET A 1 10.01 -3.13 8.29
C MET A 1 10.47 -1.73 8.71
N GLY A 2 9.86 -1.06 9.70
CA GLY A 2 10.22 0.32 10.06
C GLY A 2 11.70 0.53 10.43
N GLU A 3 12.29 -0.37 11.20
CA GLU A 3 13.72 -0.33 11.54
C GLU A 3 14.63 -0.49 10.32
N GLU A 4 14.28 -1.45 9.45
CA GLU A 4 15.04 -1.66 8.21
C GLU A 4 14.94 -0.46 7.27
N LEU A 5 13.78 0.18 7.19
CA LEU A 5 13.63 1.42 6.43
C LEU A 5 14.49 2.55 6.99
N ARG A 6 14.53 2.75 8.32
CA ARG A 6 15.43 3.75 8.94
C ARG A 6 16.88 3.48 8.58
N ARG A 7 17.30 2.20 8.62
CA ARG A 7 18.65 1.78 8.28
C ARG A 7 18.99 2.04 6.80
N LEU A 8 18.06 1.77 5.90
CA LEU A 8 18.29 1.91 4.45
C LEU A 8 18.18 3.36 3.96
N SER A 9 17.21 4.09 4.46
CA SER A 9 16.94 5.47 4.01
C SER A 9 17.83 6.50 4.69
N GLN A 10 18.36 6.21 5.88
CA GLN A 10 19.02 7.18 6.75
C GLN A 10 18.14 8.41 7.05
N GLN A 11 16.82 8.23 6.99
CA GLN A 11 15.81 9.28 7.19
C GLN A 11 14.88 8.93 8.36
N PRO A 12 14.23 9.91 8.98
CA PRO A 12 13.20 9.67 9.98
C PRO A 12 12.06 8.82 9.39
N VAL A 13 11.71 7.73 10.07
CA VAL A 13 10.59 6.85 9.71
C VAL A 13 9.62 6.77 10.87
N VAL A 14 8.38 7.18 10.65
CA VAL A 14 7.30 7.08 11.61
C VAL A 14 6.38 5.93 11.21
N VAL A 15 6.15 5.01 12.12
CA VAL A 15 5.13 3.97 11.97
C VAL A 15 3.86 4.46 12.66
N VAL A 16 2.81 4.70 11.88
CA VAL A 16 1.52 5.14 12.44
C VAL A 16 0.92 4.01 13.27
N PRO A 17 0.66 4.21 14.56
CA PRO A 17 0.12 3.17 15.42
C PRO A 17 -1.34 2.87 15.07
N VAL A 18 -1.64 1.62 14.77
CA VAL A 18 -3.00 1.11 14.50
C VAL A 18 -3.17 -0.19 15.28
N ASN A 19 -4.08 -0.21 16.21
CA ASN A 19 -4.37 -1.37 17.05
C ASN A 19 -5.57 -2.19 16.53
N LYS A 20 -5.88 -3.31 17.19
CA LYS A 20 -6.98 -4.20 16.78
C LYS A 20 -8.34 -3.51 16.79
N LEU A 21 -8.59 -2.61 17.74
CA LEU A 21 -9.85 -1.87 17.84
C LEU A 21 -9.98 -0.86 16.68
N ASP A 22 -8.89 -0.17 16.32
CA ASP A 22 -8.89 0.70 15.15
C ASP A 22 -9.29 -0.07 13.89
N TRP A 23 -8.73 -1.28 13.70
CA TRP A 23 -9.08 -2.14 12.57
C TRP A 23 -10.54 -2.61 12.60
N LEU A 24 -11.08 -2.92 13.76
CA LEU A 24 -12.49 -3.28 13.89
C LEU A 24 -13.40 -2.11 13.49
N LEU A 25 -13.05 -0.90 13.87
CA LEU A 25 -13.79 0.31 13.51
C LEU A 25 -13.74 0.65 12.02
N THR A 26 -12.82 0.05 11.24
CA THR A 26 -12.74 0.30 9.79
C THR A 26 -13.91 -0.26 8.96
N VAL A 27 -14.85 -0.95 9.57
CA VAL A 27 -16.13 -1.26 8.93
C VAL A 27 -16.99 0.00 8.73
N PHE A 28 -16.67 1.08 9.46
CA PHE A 28 -17.34 2.37 9.36
C PHE A 28 -16.38 3.45 8.81
N PRO A 29 -16.88 4.46 8.08
CA PRO A 29 -16.06 5.56 7.55
C PRO A 29 -15.28 6.31 8.61
N PHE A 30 -15.88 6.59 9.78
CA PHE A 30 -15.19 7.29 10.87
C PHE A 30 -13.94 6.54 11.39
N GLY A 31 -13.94 5.21 11.32
CA GLY A 31 -12.77 4.42 11.70
C GLY A 31 -11.58 4.66 10.77
N TRP A 32 -11.85 4.82 9.46
CA TRP A 32 -10.82 5.23 8.50
C TRP A 32 -10.34 6.66 8.79
N ALA A 33 -11.27 7.59 9.04
CA ALA A 33 -10.93 8.96 9.35
C ALA A 33 -10.00 9.06 10.58
N ARG A 34 -10.26 8.29 11.65
CA ARG A 34 -9.38 8.24 12.83
C ARG A 34 -7.94 7.82 12.49
N ILE A 35 -7.78 6.82 11.62
CA ILE A 35 -6.45 6.38 11.19
C ILE A 35 -5.81 7.46 10.32
N LEU A 36 -6.56 8.05 9.40
CA LEU A 36 -6.06 9.12 8.52
C LEU A 36 -5.72 10.41 9.28
N ASP A 37 -6.41 10.73 10.38
CA ASP A 37 -6.05 11.84 11.25
C ASP A 37 -4.66 11.62 11.90
N ARG A 38 -4.35 10.38 12.33
CA ARG A 38 -3.01 10.02 12.82
C ARG A 38 -1.96 10.09 11.71
N VAL A 39 -2.31 9.65 10.49
CA VAL A 39 -1.44 9.81 9.31
C VAL A 39 -1.15 11.28 9.07
N ALA A 40 -2.17 12.14 9.08
CA ALA A 40 -2.02 13.58 8.88
C ALA A 40 -1.08 14.21 9.91
N THR A 41 -1.23 13.85 11.19
CA THR A 41 -0.35 14.31 12.27
C THR A 41 1.10 13.86 12.06
N ALA A 42 1.32 12.59 11.72
CA ALA A 42 2.65 12.05 11.46
C ALA A 42 3.31 12.71 10.23
N VAL A 43 2.53 12.90 9.15
CA VAL A 43 2.99 13.59 7.93
C VAL A 43 3.37 15.03 8.24
N GLN A 44 2.56 15.76 9.00
CA GLN A 44 2.86 17.14 9.38
C GLN A 44 4.18 17.27 10.15
N ALA A 45 4.42 16.37 11.10
CA ALA A 45 5.67 16.34 11.86
C ALA A 45 6.89 16.02 10.98
N LEU A 46 6.77 15.06 10.06
CA LEU A 46 7.85 14.69 9.14
C LEU A 46 8.14 15.77 8.10
N VAL A 47 7.11 16.41 7.55
CA VAL A 47 7.26 17.51 6.59
C VAL A 47 8.01 18.69 7.21
N ALA A 48 7.73 19.02 8.47
CA ALA A 48 8.43 20.09 9.18
C ALA A 48 9.95 19.81 9.35
N ALA A 49 10.34 18.52 9.36
CA ALA A 49 11.74 18.10 9.45
C ALA A 49 12.37 17.73 8.08
N SER A 50 11.59 17.75 7.02
CA SER A 50 12.03 17.37 5.66
C SER A 50 12.66 18.55 4.92
N ALA A 51 13.82 18.35 4.31
CA ALA A 51 14.47 19.35 3.46
C ALA A 51 13.66 19.72 2.21
N THR A 52 12.82 18.80 1.71
CA THR A 52 11.98 19.00 0.52
C THR A 52 10.55 19.42 0.86
N GLY A 53 10.16 19.41 2.12
CA GLY A 53 8.77 19.58 2.54
C GLY A 53 7.84 18.44 2.10
N LYS A 54 8.40 17.28 1.71
CA LYS A 54 7.68 16.10 1.22
C LYS A 54 8.05 14.86 2.00
N VAL A 55 7.15 13.88 1.96
CA VAL A 55 7.35 12.55 2.55
C VAL A 55 7.02 11.45 1.56
N THR A 56 7.64 10.30 1.73
CA THR A 56 7.22 9.04 1.10
C THR A 56 6.22 8.33 2.01
N LEU A 57 5.07 7.98 1.46
CA LEU A 57 4.04 7.19 2.14
C LEU A 57 4.20 5.72 1.77
N ILE A 58 4.13 4.85 2.78
CA ILE A 58 4.20 3.39 2.56
C ILE A 58 3.01 2.75 3.26
N GLY A 59 2.16 2.08 2.48
CA GLY A 59 0.97 1.39 2.97
C GLY A 59 0.99 -0.10 2.68
N HIS A 60 0.80 -0.93 3.71
CA HIS A 60 0.65 -2.37 3.55
C HIS A 60 -0.84 -2.76 3.58
N SER A 61 -1.24 -3.66 2.69
CA SER A 61 -2.61 -4.18 2.62
C SER A 61 -3.64 -3.03 2.51
N SER A 62 -4.67 -3.00 3.36
CA SER A 62 -5.65 -1.91 3.42
C SER A 62 -5.04 -0.53 3.68
N GLY A 63 -3.84 -0.46 4.26
CA GLY A 63 -3.12 0.80 4.47
C GLY A 63 -2.79 1.52 3.17
N GLY A 64 -2.44 0.80 2.10
CA GLY A 64 -2.21 1.43 0.80
C GLY A 64 -3.47 2.04 0.20
N ILE A 65 -4.63 1.41 0.41
CA ILE A 65 -5.93 1.95 -0.03
C ILE A 65 -6.29 3.20 0.78
N MET A 66 -6.09 3.18 2.11
CA MET A 66 -6.32 4.35 2.98
C MET A 66 -5.43 5.52 2.58
N LEU A 67 -4.16 5.27 2.24
CA LEU A 67 -3.24 6.33 1.81
C LEU A 67 -3.62 6.92 0.44
N ARG A 68 -4.26 6.16 -0.45
CA ARG A 68 -4.84 6.73 -1.67
C ARG A 68 -5.95 7.74 -1.34
N LEU A 69 -6.79 7.40 -0.36
CA LEU A 69 -7.82 8.32 0.12
C LEU A 69 -7.22 9.56 0.81
N PHE A 70 -6.11 9.39 1.55
CA PHE A 70 -5.35 10.51 2.13
C PHE A 70 -4.82 11.49 1.07
N LEU A 71 -4.44 10.97 -0.09
CA LEU A 71 -3.96 11.79 -1.21
C LEU A 71 -5.08 12.43 -2.02
N ALA A 72 -6.35 12.07 -1.78
CA ALA A 72 -7.50 12.59 -2.51
C ALA A 72 -7.72 14.08 -2.23
N ASP A 73 -8.16 14.86 -3.26
CA ASP A 73 -8.46 16.28 -3.10
C ASP A 73 -9.85 16.52 -2.48
N GLY A 74 -10.75 15.55 -2.63
CA GLY A 74 -12.09 15.61 -2.07
C GLY A 74 -12.14 15.46 -0.55
N PRO A 75 -13.21 15.92 0.11
CA PRO A 75 -13.41 15.70 1.52
C PRO A 75 -13.73 14.23 1.80
N PHE A 76 -13.23 13.73 2.93
CA PHE A 76 -13.64 12.46 3.50
C PHE A 76 -14.04 12.67 4.97
N GLU A 77 -15.27 12.27 5.35
CA GLU A 77 -15.80 12.49 6.71
C GLU A 77 -15.59 13.95 7.17
N GLN A 78 -15.94 14.92 6.31
CA GLN A 78 -15.80 16.37 6.54
C GLN A 78 -14.35 16.85 6.76
N ARG A 79 -13.34 16.04 6.39
CA ARG A 79 -11.91 16.34 6.52
C ARG A 79 -11.29 16.51 5.15
N HIS A 80 -10.41 17.51 4.99
CA HIS A 80 -9.58 17.72 3.81
C HIS A 80 -8.12 17.42 4.15
N TYR A 81 -7.62 16.23 3.78
CA TYR A 81 -6.25 15.84 4.13
C TYR A 81 -5.19 16.51 3.26
N ARG A 82 -5.48 16.79 2.00
CA ARG A 82 -4.54 17.41 1.04
C ARG A 82 -3.18 16.73 1.00
N GLY A 83 -3.17 15.40 1.09
CA GLY A 83 -1.94 14.62 1.21
C GLY A 83 -0.95 14.85 0.06
N ARG A 84 -1.42 15.14 -1.15
CA ARG A 84 -0.59 15.45 -2.32
C ARG A 84 0.30 16.68 -2.14
N GLU A 85 -0.12 17.65 -1.33
CA GLU A 85 0.68 18.83 -1.04
C GLU A 85 1.90 18.49 -0.16
N ARG A 86 1.94 17.30 0.46
CA ARG A 86 2.91 16.89 1.47
C ARG A 86 3.64 15.59 1.16
N ALA A 87 3.17 14.83 0.17
CA ALA A 87 3.80 13.58 -0.26
C ALA A 87 4.19 13.64 -1.74
N ASP A 88 5.30 13.03 -2.07
CA ASP A 88 5.79 12.86 -3.45
C ASP A 88 5.70 11.42 -3.94
N THR A 89 5.64 10.45 -3.04
CA THR A 89 5.64 9.02 -3.37
C THR A 89 4.68 8.25 -2.48
N LEU A 90 3.90 7.34 -3.08
CA LEU A 90 3.09 6.34 -2.39
C LEU A 90 3.50 4.93 -2.83
N VAL A 91 3.98 4.14 -1.88
CA VAL A 91 4.28 2.71 -2.05
C VAL A 91 3.16 1.88 -1.45
N MET A 92 2.61 0.98 -2.23
CA MET A 92 1.49 0.12 -1.84
C MET A 92 1.95 -1.34 -1.88
N LEU A 93 2.07 -1.96 -0.70
CA LEU A 93 2.58 -3.32 -0.52
C LEU A 93 1.41 -4.29 -0.35
N GLY A 94 1.16 -5.16 -1.32
CA GLY A 94 0.06 -6.12 -1.27
C GLY A 94 -1.32 -5.50 -1.03
N SER A 95 -1.57 -4.30 -1.58
CA SER A 95 -2.82 -3.57 -1.35
C SER A 95 -3.91 -3.99 -2.34
N PRO A 96 -5.09 -4.47 -1.89
CA PRO A 96 -6.13 -4.97 -2.79
C PRO A 96 -6.90 -3.80 -3.42
N HIS A 97 -6.44 -3.30 -4.57
CA HIS A 97 -7.05 -2.16 -5.28
C HIS A 97 -8.35 -2.53 -5.99
N THR A 98 -8.50 -3.79 -6.38
CA THR A 98 -9.73 -4.34 -6.96
C THR A 98 -10.21 -5.49 -6.09
N ALA A 99 -11.51 -5.58 -5.84
CA ALA A 99 -12.12 -6.72 -5.18
C ALA A 99 -13.61 -6.81 -5.55
N ILE A 100 -14.02 -7.93 -6.12
CA ILE A 100 -15.41 -8.19 -6.49
C ILE A 100 -16.31 -8.16 -5.25
N LYS A 101 -15.84 -8.75 -4.14
CA LYS A 101 -16.51 -8.72 -2.84
C LYS A 101 -15.73 -7.84 -1.87
N ALA A 102 -15.74 -6.52 -2.10
CA ALA A 102 -15.15 -5.54 -1.20
C ALA A 102 -16.18 -5.01 -0.19
N THR A 103 -15.70 -4.54 0.96
CA THR A 103 -16.53 -3.71 1.84
C THR A 103 -16.96 -2.44 1.09
N PRO A 104 -18.13 -1.85 1.44
CA PRO A 104 -18.62 -0.66 0.73
C PRO A 104 -17.58 0.45 0.59
N LEU A 105 -16.78 0.68 1.65
CA LEU A 105 -15.76 1.72 1.65
C LEU A 105 -14.56 1.41 0.73
N ARG A 106 -14.13 0.14 0.67
CA ARG A 106 -13.09 -0.28 -0.29
C ARG A 106 -13.59 -0.17 -1.72
N ARG A 107 -14.86 -0.51 -1.96
CA ARG A 107 -15.51 -0.35 -3.26
C ARG A 107 -15.56 1.12 -3.65
N LEU A 108 -15.95 1.99 -2.73
CA LEU A 108 -15.94 3.44 -2.94
C LEU A 108 -14.55 3.92 -3.41
N VAL A 109 -13.47 3.53 -2.72
CA VAL A 109 -12.10 3.90 -3.11
C VAL A 109 -11.73 3.31 -4.47
N ALA A 110 -12.09 2.05 -4.74
CA ALA A 110 -11.80 1.41 -6.02
C ALA A 110 -12.55 2.04 -7.18
N GLU A 111 -13.82 2.41 -7.00
CA GLU A 111 -14.70 2.92 -8.06
C GLU A 111 -14.58 4.43 -8.25
N GLN A 112 -14.46 5.21 -7.20
CA GLN A 112 -14.50 6.68 -7.28
C GLN A 112 -13.12 7.34 -7.40
N LEU A 113 -12.06 6.69 -6.93
CA LEU A 113 -10.71 7.23 -7.01
C LEU A 113 -9.85 6.76 -8.20
N PRO A 114 -10.19 5.70 -8.97
CA PRO A 114 -9.29 5.22 -10.03
C PRO A 114 -9.15 6.19 -11.18
N GLY A 115 -10.22 6.90 -11.54
CA GLY A 115 -10.24 7.73 -12.74
C GLY A 115 -9.76 9.16 -12.58
N ALA A 116 -9.97 9.77 -11.42
CA ALA A 116 -9.68 11.18 -11.19
C ALA A 116 -8.29 11.47 -10.64
N TRP A 117 -7.71 10.49 -9.93
CA TRP A 117 -6.50 10.66 -9.13
C TRP A 117 -5.32 9.89 -9.67
N PHE A 118 -5.65 8.90 -10.50
CA PHE A 118 -4.72 7.90 -10.94
C PHE A 118 -4.22 8.20 -12.35
N GLY A 119 -2.90 8.35 -12.49
CA GLY A 119 -2.27 8.57 -13.80
C GLY A 119 -2.43 9.97 -14.40
N ARG A 120 -3.10 10.91 -13.72
CA ARG A 120 -2.95 12.33 -14.03
C ARG A 120 -2.11 12.95 -12.92
N PRO A 121 -0.81 13.20 -13.15
CA PRO A 121 -0.05 14.08 -12.26
C PRO A 121 -0.87 15.36 -12.18
N SER A 122 -1.27 15.78 -10.98
CA SER A 122 -1.62 17.17 -10.78
C SER A 122 -0.36 17.93 -11.18
N GLU A 123 -0.44 18.84 -12.13
CA GLU A 123 0.70 19.65 -12.58
C GLU A 123 1.37 20.38 -11.40
N ARG A 124 0.61 20.61 -10.33
CA ARG A 124 1.10 21.27 -9.12
C ARG A 124 1.75 20.34 -8.09
N HIS A 125 1.23 19.12 -7.93
CA HIS A 125 1.68 18.17 -6.88
C HIS A 125 1.68 16.74 -7.42
N PRO A 126 2.64 16.39 -8.29
CA PRO A 126 2.76 15.03 -8.80
C PRO A 126 3.12 14.07 -7.66
N VAL A 127 2.45 12.92 -7.61
CA VAL A 127 2.77 11.83 -6.69
C VAL A 127 3.14 10.60 -7.51
N ARG A 128 4.30 10.02 -7.22
CA ARG A 128 4.74 8.76 -7.77
C ARG A 128 4.00 7.62 -7.06
N TYR A 129 3.32 6.75 -7.81
CA TYR A 129 2.63 5.58 -7.28
C TYR A 129 3.41 4.31 -7.62
N VAL A 130 3.69 3.48 -6.62
CA VAL A 130 4.39 2.21 -6.78
C VAL A 130 3.58 1.09 -6.14
N SER A 131 3.17 0.10 -6.93
CA SER A 131 2.48 -1.10 -6.47
C SER A 131 3.44 -2.27 -6.39
N VAL A 132 3.54 -2.88 -5.23
CA VAL A 132 4.36 -4.06 -4.98
C VAL A 132 3.45 -5.23 -4.64
N ALA A 133 3.49 -6.27 -5.45
CA ALA A 133 2.74 -7.51 -5.27
C ALA A 133 3.67 -8.67 -4.91
N GLY A 134 3.28 -9.51 -3.96
CA GLY A 134 3.92 -10.78 -3.68
C GLY A 134 3.30 -11.89 -4.53
N ASP A 135 4.11 -12.81 -4.98
CA ASP A 135 3.70 -14.03 -5.68
C ASP A 135 4.28 -15.24 -4.92
N LEU A 136 3.44 -15.81 -4.08
CA LEU A 136 3.79 -16.91 -3.17
C LEU A 136 3.23 -18.22 -3.72
N PRO A 137 4.06 -19.13 -4.26
CA PRO A 137 3.59 -20.46 -4.61
C PRO A 137 3.09 -21.20 -3.37
N LEU A 138 1.80 -21.51 -3.31
CA LEU A 138 1.16 -22.05 -2.09
C LEU A 138 1.67 -23.45 -1.68
N GLN A 139 2.33 -24.17 -2.59
CA GLN A 139 2.97 -25.47 -2.36
C GLN A 139 4.35 -25.36 -1.70
N ASP A 140 4.96 -24.18 -1.66
CA ASP A 140 6.32 -24.01 -1.11
C ASP A 140 6.38 -24.36 0.39
N PRO A 141 7.47 -24.97 0.87
CA PRO A 141 7.59 -25.42 2.26
C PRO A 141 7.45 -24.29 3.28
N GLY A 142 7.86 -23.08 2.95
CA GLY A 142 7.78 -21.91 3.84
C GLY A 142 6.40 -21.28 3.96
N VAL A 143 5.40 -21.79 3.23
CA VAL A 143 4.02 -21.30 3.25
C VAL A 143 3.26 -21.91 4.43
N THR A 144 2.56 -21.07 5.19
CA THR A 144 1.79 -21.54 6.34
C THR A 144 0.49 -22.24 5.93
N SER A 145 -0.05 -23.07 6.84
CA SER A 145 -1.39 -23.66 6.66
C SER A 145 -2.48 -22.59 6.56
N THR A 146 -2.29 -21.45 7.22
CA THR A 146 -3.20 -20.30 7.14
C THR A 146 -3.28 -19.77 5.71
N ALA A 147 -2.13 -19.54 5.05
CA ALA A 147 -2.10 -19.10 3.66
C ALA A 147 -2.81 -20.09 2.74
N ARG A 148 -2.45 -21.37 2.82
CA ARG A 148 -3.06 -22.43 1.98
C ARG A 148 -4.58 -22.51 2.13
N ARG A 149 -5.10 -22.34 3.36
CA ARG A 149 -6.52 -22.39 3.64
C ARG A 149 -7.27 -21.13 3.19
N LEU A 150 -6.71 -19.97 3.38
CA LEU A 150 -7.41 -18.70 3.12
C LEU A 150 -7.27 -18.20 1.68
N ALA A 151 -6.14 -18.44 1.02
CA ALA A 151 -5.85 -17.90 -0.32
C ALA A 151 -6.93 -18.21 -1.35
N PRO A 152 -7.44 -19.46 -1.52
CA PRO A 152 -8.42 -19.76 -2.55
C PRO A 152 -9.73 -18.95 -2.41
N THR A 153 -10.18 -18.73 -1.17
CA THR A 153 -11.39 -17.94 -0.89
C THR A 153 -11.12 -16.44 -1.07
N ALA A 154 -9.99 -15.96 -0.56
CA ALA A 154 -9.59 -14.56 -0.68
C ALA A 154 -9.40 -14.15 -2.16
N TYR A 155 -8.78 -15.02 -2.95
CA TYR A 155 -8.56 -14.79 -4.38
C TYR A 155 -9.89 -14.77 -5.14
N ARG A 156 -10.76 -15.76 -4.90
CA ARG A 156 -12.11 -15.77 -5.49
C ARG A 156 -12.92 -14.53 -5.15
N ASN A 157 -12.82 -14.03 -3.93
CA ASN A 157 -13.50 -12.78 -3.52
C ASN A 157 -12.92 -11.53 -4.18
N SER A 158 -11.64 -11.55 -4.58
CA SER A 158 -10.97 -10.44 -5.21
C SER A 158 -11.15 -10.42 -6.73
N THR A 159 -10.96 -11.57 -7.40
CA THR A 159 -10.86 -11.67 -8.86
C THR A 159 -11.87 -12.65 -9.49
N GLY A 160 -12.63 -13.40 -8.68
CA GLY A 160 -13.51 -14.46 -9.15
C GLY A 160 -12.83 -15.82 -9.31
N ARG A 161 -11.50 -15.90 -9.20
CA ARG A 161 -10.70 -17.12 -9.40
C ARG A 161 -10.02 -17.53 -8.09
N SER A 162 -10.09 -18.83 -7.77
CA SER A 162 -9.45 -19.37 -6.54
C SER A 162 -7.99 -19.80 -6.74
N ASP A 163 -7.58 -19.93 -7.98
CA ASP A 163 -6.27 -20.42 -8.44
C ASP A 163 -5.34 -19.30 -8.94
N ASP A 164 -5.67 -18.05 -8.66
CA ASP A 164 -4.84 -16.91 -9.00
C ASP A 164 -3.47 -16.96 -8.30
N ARG A 165 -2.50 -16.26 -8.88
CA ARG A 165 -1.21 -15.99 -8.25
C ARG A 165 -1.35 -14.84 -7.28
N GLY A 166 -0.68 -14.91 -6.14
CA GLY A 166 -0.73 -13.85 -5.12
C GLY A 166 0.09 -14.18 -3.87
N ASP A 167 0.00 -13.31 -2.89
CA ASP A 167 0.82 -13.35 -1.67
C ASP A 167 0.22 -14.23 -0.52
N GLY A 168 -0.79 -15.04 -0.85
CA GLY A 168 -1.53 -15.86 0.12
C GLY A 168 -2.82 -15.20 0.62
N LEU A 169 -3.04 -13.91 0.34
CA LEU A 169 -4.27 -13.19 0.69
C LEU A 169 -4.76 -12.30 -0.45
N VAL A 170 -3.88 -11.60 -1.13
CA VAL A 170 -4.18 -10.65 -2.21
C VAL A 170 -3.59 -11.18 -3.52
N PRO A 171 -4.42 -11.35 -4.57
CA PRO A 171 -3.92 -11.71 -5.90
C PRO A 171 -2.99 -10.63 -6.47
N VAL A 172 -1.99 -11.03 -7.24
CA VAL A 172 -1.08 -10.10 -7.95
C VAL A 172 -1.88 -9.09 -8.75
N SER A 173 -2.86 -9.56 -9.54
CA SER A 173 -3.69 -8.67 -10.38
C SER A 173 -4.49 -7.65 -9.57
N ALA A 174 -4.91 -7.99 -8.35
CA ALA A 174 -5.62 -7.06 -7.46
C ALA A 174 -4.69 -6.08 -6.73
N ALA A 175 -3.41 -6.45 -6.56
CA ALA A 175 -2.42 -5.62 -5.88
C ALA A 175 -1.73 -4.61 -6.81
N LEU A 176 -1.77 -4.82 -8.12
CA LEU A 176 -1.18 -3.93 -9.11
C LEU A 176 -2.22 -2.89 -9.56
N LEU A 177 -1.99 -1.67 -9.18
CA LEU A 177 -2.85 -0.54 -9.55
C LEU A 177 -2.52 -0.07 -10.97
N ALA A 178 -3.50 0.01 -11.87
CA ALA A 178 -3.29 0.45 -13.25
C ALA A 178 -2.62 1.85 -13.32
N GLY A 179 -1.58 2.05 -14.13
CA GLY A 179 -0.79 3.28 -14.29
C GLY A 179 0.25 3.55 -13.19
N SER A 180 0.33 2.73 -12.11
CA SER A 180 1.45 2.80 -11.18
C SER A 180 2.68 2.10 -11.73
N GLU A 181 3.85 2.43 -11.23
CA GLU A 181 5.01 1.55 -11.35
C GLU A 181 4.71 0.24 -10.62
N THR A 182 5.08 -0.89 -11.21
CA THR A 182 4.73 -2.21 -10.69
C THR A 182 5.96 -3.06 -10.40
N LEU A 183 5.93 -3.76 -9.27
CA LEU A 183 6.94 -4.72 -8.88
C LEU A 183 6.28 -6.00 -8.36
N VAL A 184 6.65 -7.15 -8.94
CA VAL A 184 6.19 -8.47 -8.46
C VAL A 184 7.36 -9.20 -7.82
N LEU A 185 7.21 -9.59 -6.57
CA LEU A 185 8.23 -10.25 -5.77
C LEU A 185 7.90 -11.73 -5.58
N GLN A 186 8.74 -12.60 -6.13
CA GLN A 186 8.57 -14.05 -6.04
C GLN A 186 8.84 -14.56 -4.62
N GLY A 187 8.02 -15.50 -4.16
CA GLY A 187 8.13 -16.13 -2.84
C GLY A 187 7.84 -15.18 -1.67
N VAL A 188 7.09 -14.09 -1.90
CA VAL A 188 6.75 -13.10 -0.87
C VAL A 188 5.31 -13.25 -0.42
N ALA A 189 5.13 -13.48 0.88
CA ALA A 189 3.84 -13.62 1.55
C ALA A 189 3.24 -12.27 1.94
N HIS A 190 1.91 -12.24 2.16
CA HIS A 190 1.19 -11.06 2.63
C HIS A 190 1.67 -10.54 3.97
N GLY A 191 1.99 -11.43 4.89
CA GLY A 191 2.48 -11.11 6.23
C GLY A 191 3.04 -12.36 6.90
N GLY A 192 3.64 -12.22 8.08
CA GLY A 192 4.25 -13.33 8.82
C GLY A 192 3.28 -14.47 9.16
N ALA A 193 1.98 -14.21 9.21
CA ALA A 193 0.96 -15.26 9.37
C ALA A 193 0.77 -16.13 8.11
N PHE A 194 1.25 -15.69 6.95
CA PHE A 194 1.11 -16.37 5.65
C PHE A 194 2.40 -17.05 5.19
N GLY A 195 3.53 -16.55 5.63
CA GLY A 195 4.85 -17.10 5.30
C GLY A 195 5.97 -16.38 6.06
N SER A 196 7.11 -17.01 6.17
CA SER A 196 8.28 -16.47 6.88
C SER A 196 8.91 -15.26 6.16
N ARG A 197 8.80 -15.24 4.84
CA ARG A 197 9.32 -14.17 3.98
C ARG A 197 8.16 -13.32 3.45
N TRP A 198 8.03 -12.10 3.95
CA TRP A 198 6.91 -11.21 3.65
C TRP A 198 7.39 -9.77 3.41
N TYR A 199 6.54 -8.86 2.99
CA TYR A 199 6.89 -7.48 2.62
C TYR A 199 7.73 -6.72 3.66
N GLY A 200 7.60 -7.07 4.95
CA GLY A 200 8.37 -6.46 6.05
C GLY A 200 9.63 -7.21 6.45
N SER A 201 9.94 -8.36 5.84
CA SER A 201 11.21 -9.09 6.06
C SER A 201 12.38 -8.25 5.57
N PRO A 202 13.52 -8.20 6.29
CA PRO A 202 14.64 -7.31 5.97
C PRO A 202 15.13 -7.42 4.52
N ASP A 203 15.28 -8.65 4.02
CA ASP A 203 15.69 -8.94 2.64
C ASP A 203 14.67 -8.41 1.62
N VAL A 204 13.36 -8.57 1.88
CA VAL A 204 12.29 -8.11 1.01
C VAL A 204 12.18 -6.59 1.03
N VAL A 205 12.35 -5.96 2.21
CA VAL A 205 12.40 -4.49 2.32
C VAL A 205 13.54 -3.94 1.45
N GLN A 206 14.72 -4.56 1.47
CA GLN A 206 15.84 -4.15 0.62
C GLN A 206 15.53 -4.26 -0.87
N LEU A 207 14.79 -5.31 -1.30
CA LEU A 207 14.44 -5.51 -2.71
C LEU A 207 13.55 -4.38 -3.23
N TRP A 208 12.40 -4.14 -2.58
CA TRP A 208 11.49 -3.12 -3.07
C TRP A 208 12.00 -1.69 -2.78
N TRP A 209 12.82 -1.48 -1.72
CA TRP A 209 13.45 -0.19 -1.46
C TRP A 209 14.47 0.19 -2.54
N ARG A 210 15.32 -0.75 -2.95
CA ARG A 210 16.27 -0.51 -4.05
C ARG A 210 15.58 -0.09 -5.34
N GLN A 211 14.44 -0.72 -5.65
CA GLN A 211 13.66 -0.36 -6.83
C GLN A 211 13.08 1.07 -6.73
N LEU A 212 12.75 1.51 -5.53
CA LEU A 212 12.26 2.86 -5.28
C LEU A 212 13.30 3.95 -5.46
N VAL A 213 14.52 3.71 -4.96
CA VAL A 213 15.60 4.71 -5.01
C VAL A 213 16.35 4.71 -6.33
N GLN A 214 16.15 3.71 -7.20
CA GLN A 214 16.65 3.76 -8.57
C GLN A 214 15.80 4.75 -9.38
N PRO A 215 16.42 5.65 -10.16
CA PRO A 215 15.66 6.54 -11.05
C PRO A 215 14.84 5.69 -12.03
N SER A 216 13.60 6.11 -12.28
CA SER A 216 12.74 5.49 -13.27
C SER A 216 13.48 5.38 -14.61
N ARG A 217 13.21 4.32 -15.38
CA ARG A 217 13.81 4.19 -16.73
C ARG A 217 13.47 5.37 -17.64
N SER A 218 12.37 6.07 -17.37
CA SER A 218 11.96 7.31 -18.05
C SER A 218 12.85 8.53 -17.76
N ASP A 219 13.60 8.51 -16.65
CA ASP A 219 14.45 9.64 -16.25
C ASP A 219 15.92 9.49 -16.69
N ARG A 220 16.25 8.48 -17.49
CA ARG A 220 17.58 8.34 -18.08
C ARG A 220 17.64 9.23 -19.32
N PRO A 221 18.56 10.20 -19.38
CA PRO A 221 18.81 10.92 -20.62
C PRO A 221 19.19 9.92 -21.72
N ALA A 222 18.63 10.11 -22.90
CA ALA A 222 18.88 9.32 -24.09
C ALA A 222 20.35 9.48 -24.55
#